data_75a3b74557154f8286b2d30c41f0e77a
#
_entry.id   75a3b74557154f8286b2d30c41f0e77a
#
_cell.length_a   1.000
_cell.length_b   1.000
_cell.length_c   1.000
_cell.angle_alpha   90.00
_cell.angle_beta   90.00
_cell.angle_gamma   90.00
#
_symmetry.space_group_name_H-M   'P 1'
#
loop_
_entity.id
_entity.type
_entity.pdbx_description
1 polymer ?
#
loop_
_entity_poly.entity_id
_entity_poly.type
_entity_poly.pdbx_seq_one_letter_code
_entity_poly.pdbx_strand_id
1 'polypeptide(L)'
;MVAKSVFSVCGMCTVRCPIQVTVEDGQVTFLQGNPHVPAMKGAVCPRGAAGNALITDPERPQTPMIRVGARGEGKWRKVGWDEAFDYVADKLREIKDKYGAKGIALTDRGGPFRDMHRAFLRGLGSPNYCNHDSSCARNVQHASLSVTGMGRKSVAYDFKNAKHVVLQLRNIFEAINVQEVNNLMDAMENGCKLTVIDIRATVTASKATRYFQVRPGADYAFNLAVIHELMKKRLYD
;
A
#
# COMPACT_ATOMS: atom_id res chain seq x y z
N MET A 1 36.77 5.42 -8.76
CA MET A 1 35.40 4.87 -9.04
C MET A 1 34.44 6.03 -9.07
N VAL A 2 33.62 6.18 -10.10
CA VAL A 2 32.73 7.33 -10.24
C VAL A 2 31.33 6.87 -9.79
N ALA A 3 30.86 7.38 -8.66
CA ALA A 3 29.50 7.18 -8.21
C ALA A 3 28.53 7.81 -9.23
N LYS A 4 27.56 7.04 -9.71
CA LYS A 4 26.53 7.50 -10.65
C LYS A 4 25.20 7.69 -9.91
N SER A 5 24.60 8.86 -10.10
CA SER A 5 23.25 9.13 -9.60
C SER A 5 22.20 8.81 -10.66
N VAL A 6 21.17 8.04 -10.30
CA VAL A 6 20.09 7.61 -11.19
C VAL A 6 18.74 7.93 -10.54
N PHE A 7 17.80 8.44 -11.33
CA PHE A 7 16.42 8.65 -10.85
C PHE A 7 15.56 7.43 -11.16
N SER A 8 14.72 7.06 -10.20
CA SER A 8 13.85 5.89 -10.29
C SER A 8 12.59 6.08 -9.45
N VAL A 9 11.84 5.02 -9.29
CA VAL A 9 10.61 4.98 -8.48
C VAL A 9 10.71 3.84 -7.47
N CYS A 10 10.41 4.14 -6.21
CA CYS A 10 10.40 3.14 -5.15
C CYS A 10 9.33 2.07 -5.40
N GLY A 11 9.75 0.80 -5.38
CA GLY A 11 8.90 -0.37 -5.61
C GLY A 11 8.26 -0.95 -4.37
N MET A 12 8.56 -0.44 -3.16
CA MET A 12 8.19 -1.06 -1.87
C MET A 12 6.69 -1.01 -1.55
N CYS A 13 5.94 -0.08 -2.15
CA CYS A 13 4.49 0.04 -1.94
C CYS A 13 3.79 0.75 -3.10
N THR A 14 2.47 0.93 -3.00
CA THR A 14 1.63 1.56 -4.03
C THR A 14 1.80 3.07 -4.14
N VAL A 15 2.48 3.73 -3.21
CA VAL A 15 2.73 5.18 -3.26
C VAL A 15 3.69 5.53 -4.40
N ARG A 16 4.65 4.64 -4.72
CA ARG A 16 5.58 4.82 -5.84
C ARG A 16 6.37 6.13 -5.75
N CYS A 17 6.94 6.40 -4.58
CA CYS A 17 7.72 7.62 -4.35
C CYS A 17 8.85 7.75 -5.38
N PRO A 18 9.02 8.93 -6.01
CA PRO A 18 10.20 9.23 -6.80
C PRO A 18 11.45 9.20 -5.94
N ILE A 19 12.50 8.53 -6.38
CA ILE A 19 13.75 8.35 -5.65
C ILE A 19 14.97 8.70 -6.49
N GLN A 20 16.02 9.08 -5.81
CA GLN A 20 17.38 9.17 -6.34
C GLN A 20 18.21 8.05 -5.74
N VAL A 21 18.93 7.34 -6.59
CA VAL A 21 19.71 6.16 -6.23
C VAL A 21 21.16 6.41 -6.60
N THR A 22 22.09 6.18 -5.68
CA THR A 22 23.52 6.18 -5.95
C THR A 22 23.98 4.76 -6.30
N VAL A 23 24.66 4.62 -7.41
CA VAL A 23 25.18 3.34 -7.89
C VAL A 23 26.70 3.46 -8.01
N GLU A 24 27.42 2.55 -7.36
CA GLU A 24 28.87 2.40 -7.41
C GLU A 24 29.19 0.96 -7.82
N ASP A 25 30.03 0.79 -8.82
CA ASP A 25 30.43 -0.52 -9.35
C ASP A 25 29.24 -1.46 -9.67
N GLY A 26 28.13 -0.88 -10.16
CA GLY A 26 26.91 -1.63 -10.50
C GLY A 26 26.03 -1.97 -9.29
N GLN A 27 26.39 -1.56 -8.09
CA GLN A 27 25.61 -1.81 -6.87
C GLN A 27 24.98 -0.53 -6.33
N VAL A 28 23.79 -0.65 -5.78
CA VAL A 28 23.09 0.43 -5.09
C VAL A 28 23.72 0.62 -3.71
N THR A 29 24.34 1.78 -3.48
CA THR A 29 24.98 2.11 -2.20
C THR A 29 24.14 3.05 -1.34
N PHE A 30 23.34 3.91 -1.98
CA PHE A 30 22.48 4.85 -1.24
C PHE A 30 21.15 5.12 -1.97
N LEU A 31 20.11 5.42 -1.20
CA LEU A 31 18.78 5.73 -1.72
C LEU A 31 18.13 6.84 -0.89
N GLN A 32 17.62 7.86 -1.57
CA GLN A 32 16.86 8.96 -0.95
C GLN A 32 15.66 9.36 -1.81
N GLY A 33 14.78 10.21 -1.28
CA GLY A 33 13.73 10.85 -2.07
C GLY A 33 14.34 11.72 -3.17
N ASN A 34 13.68 11.82 -4.31
CA ASN A 34 14.13 12.64 -5.41
C ASN A 34 14.08 14.13 -5.00
N PRO A 35 15.24 14.83 -4.89
CA PRO A 35 15.29 16.23 -4.47
C PRO A 35 14.65 17.20 -5.48
N HIS A 36 14.50 16.78 -6.74
CA HIS A 36 13.86 17.60 -7.78
C HIS A 36 12.33 17.54 -7.75
N VAL A 37 11.77 16.73 -6.85
CA VAL A 37 10.31 16.67 -6.65
C VAL A 37 9.98 17.43 -5.35
N PRO A 38 9.38 18.63 -5.43
CA PRO A 38 9.18 19.50 -4.27
C PRO A 38 8.44 18.84 -3.10
N ALA A 39 7.40 18.05 -3.41
CA ALA A 39 6.63 17.34 -2.37
C ALA A 39 7.42 16.24 -1.64
N MET A 40 8.55 15.78 -2.19
CA MET A 40 9.41 14.79 -1.54
C MET A 40 10.40 15.42 -0.56
N LYS A 41 10.88 16.64 -0.83
CA LYS A 41 11.90 17.33 -0.01
C LYS A 41 13.14 16.45 0.27
N GLY A 42 13.51 15.57 -0.66
CA GLY A 42 14.60 14.61 -0.49
C GLY A 42 14.30 13.45 0.47
N ALA A 43 13.12 13.41 1.08
CA ALA A 43 12.76 12.39 2.06
C ALA A 43 12.20 11.13 1.42
N VAL A 44 12.46 9.99 2.06
CA VAL A 44 11.84 8.69 1.78
C VAL A 44 11.51 8.02 3.10
N CYS A 45 10.47 7.19 3.14
CA CYS A 45 10.12 6.49 4.38
C CYS A 45 11.17 5.43 4.74
N PRO A 46 11.29 5.01 6.02
CA PRO A 46 12.28 4.03 6.47
C PRO A 46 12.25 2.73 5.67
N ARG A 47 11.06 2.27 5.26
CA ARG A 47 10.91 1.07 4.43
C ARG A 47 11.50 1.25 3.03
N GLY A 48 11.33 2.43 2.44
CA GLY A 48 11.96 2.75 1.15
C GLY A 48 13.47 2.84 1.27
N ALA A 49 13.97 3.50 2.31
CA ALA A 49 15.41 3.62 2.57
C ALA A 49 16.08 2.26 2.79
N ALA A 50 15.41 1.34 3.50
CA ALA A 50 15.91 -0.02 3.72
C ALA A 50 15.79 -0.93 2.47
N GLY A 51 15.22 -0.44 1.38
CA GLY A 51 14.94 -1.25 0.18
C GLY A 51 16.19 -1.82 -0.49
N ASN A 52 17.33 -1.14 -0.40
CA ASN A 52 18.55 -1.66 -0.97
C ASN A 52 19.12 -2.86 -0.19
N ALA A 53 18.98 -2.89 1.12
CA ALA A 53 19.38 -4.04 1.94
C ALA A 53 18.61 -5.31 1.53
N LEU A 54 17.32 -5.18 1.16
CA LEU A 54 16.53 -6.30 0.66
C LEU A 54 17.06 -6.87 -0.68
N ILE A 55 17.66 -6.02 -1.52
CA ILE A 55 18.21 -6.45 -2.81
C ILE A 55 19.50 -7.28 -2.60
N THR A 56 20.31 -6.88 -1.64
CA THR A 56 21.62 -7.48 -1.34
C THR A 56 21.59 -8.53 -0.23
N ASP A 57 20.41 -8.80 0.34
CA ASP A 57 20.22 -9.78 1.41
C ASP A 57 20.61 -11.19 0.92
N PRO A 58 21.63 -11.84 1.54
CA PRO A 58 22.08 -13.17 1.15
C PRO A 58 21.04 -14.26 1.42
N GLU A 59 20.11 -14.03 2.35
CA GLU A 59 19.02 -14.96 2.66
C GLU A 59 17.83 -14.84 1.69
N ARG A 60 17.82 -13.82 0.86
CA ARG A 60 16.77 -13.65 -0.13
C ARG A 60 16.80 -14.79 -1.15
N PRO A 61 15.69 -15.51 -1.38
CA PRO A 61 15.62 -16.54 -2.40
C PRO A 61 15.97 -15.99 -3.79
N GLN A 62 17.02 -16.55 -4.41
CA GLN A 62 17.49 -16.16 -5.76
C GLN A 62 16.98 -17.14 -6.84
N THR A 63 16.56 -18.32 -6.44
CA THR A 63 16.08 -19.39 -7.30
C THR A 63 14.77 -19.96 -6.77
N PRO A 64 13.95 -20.61 -7.61
CA PRO A 64 12.80 -21.34 -7.15
C PRO A 64 13.19 -22.43 -6.14
N MET A 65 12.25 -22.79 -5.26
CA MET A 65 12.44 -23.80 -4.25
C MET A 65 11.24 -24.74 -4.19
N ILE A 66 11.49 -26.05 -4.18
CA ILE A 66 10.46 -27.08 -4.01
C ILE A 66 10.58 -27.67 -2.60
N ARG A 67 9.45 -27.80 -1.92
CA ARG A 67 9.40 -28.41 -0.59
C ARG A 67 9.66 -29.91 -0.69
N VAL A 68 10.61 -30.41 0.12
CA VAL A 68 10.99 -31.83 0.17
C VAL A 68 10.64 -32.50 1.50
N GLY A 69 10.18 -31.75 2.49
CA GLY A 69 9.73 -32.26 3.77
C GLY A 69 8.21 -32.16 3.96
N ALA A 70 7.72 -32.60 5.10
CA ALA A 70 6.33 -32.43 5.48
C ALA A 70 6.00 -30.92 5.66
N ARG A 71 4.71 -30.59 5.60
CA ARG A 71 4.25 -29.22 5.85
C ARG A 71 4.61 -28.81 7.27
N GLY A 72 5.31 -27.66 7.40
CA GLY A 72 5.78 -27.11 8.67
C GLY A 72 7.24 -27.44 9.00
N GLU A 73 7.88 -28.41 8.34
CA GLU A 73 9.30 -28.75 8.60
C GLU A 73 10.30 -27.71 8.04
N GLY A 74 9.88 -26.83 7.13
CA GLY A 74 10.77 -25.83 6.55
C GLY A 74 11.86 -26.38 5.62
N LYS A 75 11.75 -27.63 5.17
CA LYS A 75 12.75 -28.27 4.30
C LYS A 75 12.48 -27.99 2.83
N TRP A 76 13.44 -27.33 2.16
CA TRP A 76 13.32 -26.89 0.78
C TRP A 76 14.55 -27.28 -0.02
N ARG A 77 14.36 -27.61 -1.30
CA ARG A 77 15.43 -27.84 -2.28
C ARG A 77 15.39 -26.73 -3.32
N LYS A 78 16.52 -26.11 -3.57
CA LYS A 78 16.69 -25.13 -4.67
C LYS A 78 16.62 -25.88 -6.02
N VAL A 79 15.93 -25.31 -7.00
CA VAL A 79 15.74 -25.88 -8.34
C VAL A 79 15.92 -24.82 -9.40
N GLY A 80 16.12 -25.26 -10.67
CA GLY A 80 16.07 -24.40 -11.83
C GLY A 80 14.63 -23.96 -12.17
N TRP A 81 14.52 -22.96 -13.04
CA TRP A 81 13.22 -22.46 -13.48
C TRP A 81 12.42 -23.49 -14.27
N ASP A 82 13.07 -24.25 -15.15
CA ASP A 82 12.39 -25.27 -15.97
C ASP A 82 11.77 -26.36 -15.08
N GLU A 83 12.54 -26.90 -14.12
CA GLU A 83 12.02 -27.87 -13.16
C GLU A 83 10.86 -27.30 -12.32
N ALA A 84 10.95 -26.03 -11.93
CA ALA A 84 9.88 -25.37 -11.17
C ALA A 84 8.61 -25.22 -12.00
N PHE A 85 8.72 -24.84 -13.28
CA PHE A 85 7.58 -24.71 -14.19
C PHE A 85 6.92 -26.06 -14.47
N ASP A 86 7.71 -27.08 -14.74
CA ASP A 86 7.20 -28.45 -14.96
C ASP A 86 6.46 -28.94 -13.72
N TYR A 87 7.06 -28.79 -12.53
CA TYR A 87 6.42 -29.17 -11.28
C TYR A 87 5.07 -28.47 -11.06
N VAL A 88 5.01 -27.15 -11.29
CA VAL A 88 3.76 -26.38 -11.13
C VAL A 88 2.74 -26.79 -12.17
N ALA A 89 3.14 -26.97 -13.45
CA ALA A 89 2.26 -27.36 -14.52
C ALA A 89 1.65 -28.75 -14.28
N ASP A 90 2.44 -29.70 -13.82
CA ASP A 90 1.97 -31.07 -13.50
C ASP A 90 0.98 -31.04 -12.33
N LYS A 91 1.25 -30.27 -11.28
CA LYS A 91 0.31 -30.12 -10.16
C LYS A 91 -1.00 -29.46 -10.57
N LEU A 92 -0.95 -28.47 -11.45
CA LEU A 92 -2.17 -27.83 -11.98
C LEU A 92 -2.98 -28.78 -12.87
N ARG A 93 -2.31 -29.61 -13.70
CA ARG A 93 -2.97 -30.66 -14.50
C ARG A 93 -3.62 -31.68 -13.58
N GLU A 94 -2.89 -32.23 -12.61
CA GLU A 94 -3.41 -33.21 -11.64
C GLU A 94 -4.70 -32.69 -10.95
N ILE A 95 -4.70 -31.46 -10.49
CA ILE A 95 -5.87 -30.84 -9.84
C ILE A 95 -7.02 -30.68 -10.85
N LYS A 96 -6.71 -30.20 -12.05
CA LYS A 96 -7.71 -29.99 -13.11
C LYS A 96 -8.36 -31.29 -13.54
N ASP A 97 -7.59 -32.35 -13.69
CA ASP A 97 -8.08 -33.68 -14.09
C ASP A 97 -8.95 -34.30 -13.00
N LYS A 98 -8.56 -34.13 -11.74
CA LYS A 98 -9.27 -34.73 -10.60
C LYS A 98 -10.53 -33.96 -10.18
N TYR A 99 -10.47 -32.63 -10.20
CA TYR A 99 -11.52 -31.77 -9.63
C TYR A 99 -12.13 -30.76 -10.61
N GLY A 100 -11.67 -30.78 -11.87
CA GLY A 100 -12.00 -29.78 -12.87
C GLY A 100 -11.28 -28.43 -12.61
N ALA A 101 -11.34 -27.53 -13.59
CA ALA A 101 -10.69 -26.22 -13.50
C ALA A 101 -11.19 -25.37 -12.30
N LYS A 102 -12.41 -25.58 -11.84
CA LYS A 102 -12.96 -24.89 -10.65
C LYS A 102 -12.26 -25.27 -9.34
N GLY A 103 -11.49 -26.36 -9.32
CA GLY A 103 -10.63 -26.73 -8.19
C GLY A 103 -9.40 -25.84 -8.03
N ILE A 104 -9.13 -24.96 -9.00
CA ILE A 104 -7.99 -24.04 -8.97
C ILE A 104 -8.49 -22.63 -8.64
N ALA A 105 -7.87 -21.97 -7.68
CA ALA A 105 -8.11 -20.57 -7.35
C ALA A 105 -6.80 -19.79 -7.36
N LEU A 106 -6.85 -18.55 -7.80
CA LEU A 106 -5.74 -17.61 -7.71
C LEU A 106 -6.13 -16.43 -6.85
N THR A 107 -5.31 -16.15 -5.86
CA THR A 107 -5.45 -14.96 -5.02
C THR A 107 -4.20 -14.11 -5.14
N ASP A 108 -4.37 -12.82 -5.30
CA ASP A 108 -3.27 -11.87 -5.35
C ASP A 108 -3.55 -10.61 -4.52
N ARG A 109 -2.52 -9.81 -4.35
CA ARG A 109 -2.58 -8.50 -3.70
C ARG A 109 -3.15 -7.42 -4.64
N GLY A 110 -3.37 -7.72 -5.91
CA GLY A 110 -3.52 -6.75 -6.98
C GLY A 110 -2.16 -6.17 -7.37
N GLY A 111 -2.15 -5.18 -8.20
CA GLY A 111 -0.93 -4.54 -8.69
C GLY A 111 -0.78 -4.62 -10.20
N PRO A 112 0.43 -4.36 -10.73
CA PRO A 112 0.63 -4.18 -12.17
C PRO A 112 0.40 -5.46 -13.00
N PHE A 113 0.54 -6.64 -12.39
CA PHE A 113 0.42 -7.94 -13.08
C PHE A 113 -0.97 -8.58 -12.96
N ARG A 114 -1.94 -7.90 -12.37
CA ARG A 114 -3.28 -8.44 -12.12
C ARG A 114 -3.97 -8.98 -13.38
N ASP A 115 -3.81 -8.29 -14.49
CA ASP A 115 -4.47 -8.72 -15.75
C ASP A 115 -3.80 -9.95 -16.33
N MET A 116 -2.49 -10.14 -16.15
CA MET A 116 -1.78 -11.37 -16.49
C MET A 116 -2.25 -12.54 -15.62
N HIS A 117 -2.40 -12.35 -14.31
CA HIS A 117 -2.93 -13.37 -13.41
C HIS A 117 -4.33 -13.81 -13.81
N ARG A 118 -5.19 -12.86 -14.18
CA ARG A 118 -6.54 -13.15 -14.67
C ARG A 118 -6.53 -13.89 -16.00
N ALA A 119 -5.68 -13.48 -16.93
CA ALA A 119 -5.54 -14.15 -18.23
C ALA A 119 -5.06 -15.59 -18.06
N PHE A 120 -4.05 -15.82 -17.21
CA PHE A 120 -3.56 -17.15 -16.88
C PHE A 120 -4.68 -18.05 -16.30
N LEU A 121 -5.42 -17.54 -15.31
CA LEU A 121 -6.50 -18.30 -14.68
C LEU A 121 -7.63 -18.64 -15.67
N ARG A 122 -7.98 -17.68 -16.55
CA ARG A 122 -8.96 -17.93 -17.64
C ARG A 122 -8.47 -18.98 -18.63
N GLY A 123 -7.18 -18.95 -18.98
CA GLY A 123 -6.55 -19.96 -19.83
C GLY A 123 -6.62 -21.36 -19.23
N LEU A 124 -6.55 -21.49 -17.91
CA LEU A 124 -6.78 -22.74 -17.19
C LEU A 124 -8.27 -23.16 -17.17
N GLY A 125 -9.19 -22.24 -17.45
CA GLY A 125 -10.64 -22.45 -17.42
C GLY A 125 -11.27 -22.23 -16.05
N SER A 126 -10.56 -21.63 -15.09
CA SER A 126 -11.09 -21.34 -13.75
C SER A 126 -11.65 -19.92 -13.62
N PRO A 127 -12.85 -19.76 -13.01
CA PRO A 127 -13.40 -18.44 -12.68
C PRO A 127 -12.92 -17.89 -11.32
N ASN A 128 -12.15 -18.65 -10.54
CA ASN A 128 -11.92 -18.40 -9.13
C ASN A 128 -10.74 -17.43 -8.89
N TYR A 129 -10.90 -16.20 -9.33
CA TYR A 129 -9.95 -15.12 -9.03
C TYR A 129 -10.44 -14.29 -7.84
N CYS A 130 -9.59 -14.15 -6.83
CA CYS A 130 -9.83 -13.36 -5.63
C CYS A 130 -8.71 -12.35 -5.40
N ASN A 131 -9.06 -11.19 -4.86
CA ASN A 131 -8.09 -10.25 -4.33
C ASN A 131 -8.61 -9.59 -3.04
N HIS A 132 -7.77 -8.81 -2.38
CA HIS A 132 -8.11 -8.17 -1.11
C HIS A 132 -9.03 -6.93 -1.25
N ASP A 133 -9.33 -6.47 -2.46
CA ASP A 133 -10.08 -5.20 -2.67
C ASP A 133 -11.43 -5.20 -1.97
N SER A 134 -12.13 -6.35 -1.90
CA SER A 134 -13.44 -6.48 -1.26
C SER A 134 -13.41 -6.15 0.23
N SER A 135 -12.31 -6.43 0.92
CA SER A 135 -12.10 -6.14 2.35
C SER A 135 -11.22 -4.91 2.61
N CYS A 136 -10.94 -4.11 1.59
CA CYS A 136 -10.06 -2.95 1.70
C CYS A 136 -10.61 -1.74 0.93
N ALA A 137 -10.10 -1.53 -0.27
CA ALA A 137 -10.30 -0.31 -1.03
C ALA A 137 -11.68 -0.17 -1.68
N ARG A 138 -12.38 -1.28 -1.89
CA ARG A 138 -13.69 -1.26 -2.56
C ARG A 138 -14.74 -0.53 -1.74
N ASN A 139 -14.72 -0.67 -0.41
CA ASN A 139 -15.65 0.05 0.48
C ASN A 139 -15.49 1.57 0.33
N VAL A 140 -14.25 2.07 0.37
CA VAL A 140 -13.97 3.50 0.18
C VAL A 140 -14.34 3.95 -1.23
N GLN A 141 -14.10 3.10 -2.24
CA GLN A 141 -14.50 3.38 -3.62
C GLN A 141 -16.02 3.56 -3.76
N HIS A 142 -16.80 2.64 -3.18
CA HIS A 142 -18.26 2.71 -3.23
C HIS A 142 -18.82 3.88 -2.41
N ALA A 143 -18.28 4.12 -1.22
CA ALA A 143 -18.65 5.26 -0.40
C ALA A 143 -18.38 6.60 -1.13
N SER A 144 -17.23 6.73 -1.77
CA SER A 144 -16.90 7.92 -2.57
C SER A 144 -17.86 8.09 -3.75
N LEU A 145 -18.13 7.04 -4.51
CA LEU A 145 -19.08 7.06 -5.62
C LEU A 145 -20.50 7.44 -5.20
N SER A 146 -20.98 6.94 -4.07
CA SER A 146 -22.34 7.21 -3.58
C SER A 146 -22.54 8.66 -3.11
N VAL A 147 -21.49 9.32 -2.64
CA VAL A 147 -21.57 10.69 -2.11
C VAL A 147 -21.18 11.73 -3.15
N THR A 148 -20.13 11.47 -3.93
CA THR A 148 -19.55 12.48 -4.85
C THR A 148 -19.76 12.17 -6.33
N GLY A 149 -20.28 10.99 -6.67
CA GLY A 149 -20.32 10.50 -8.07
C GLY A 149 -18.94 10.14 -8.64
N MET A 150 -17.87 10.33 -7.88
CA MET A 150 -16.49 10.10 -8.31
C MET A 150 -15.82 9.00 -7.50
N GLY A 151 -14.99 8.19 -8.17
CA GLY A 151 -14.19 7.19 -7.46
C GLY A 151 -13.12 7.83 -6.57
N ARG A 152 -12.74 7.13 -5.49
CA ARG A 152 -11.77 7.64 -4.50
C ARG A 152 -10.44 8.15 -5.09
N LYS A 153 -10.03 7.62 -6.25
CA LYS A 153 -8.79 8.04 -6.92
C LYS A 153 -8.92 9.39 -7.64
N SER A 154 -10.14 9.84 -7.84
CA SER A 154 -10.43 11.15 -8.45
C SER A 154 -10.59 12.26 -7.41
N VAL A 155 -10.53 11.91 -6.12
CA VAL A 155 -10.60 12.88 -5.02
C VAL A 155 -9.17 13.15 -4.54
N ALA A 156 -8.76 14.41 -4.63
CA ALA A 156 -7.49 14.89 -4.11
C ALA A 156 -7.71 15.69 -2.81
N TYR A 157 -6.73 15.65 -1.92
CA TYR A 157 -6.74 16.45 -0.69
C TYR A 157 -6.02 17.78 -0.93
N ASP A 158 -6.74 18.88 -0.77
CA ASP A 158 -6.18 20.23 -0.90
C ASP A 158 -5.60 20.71 0.44
N PHE A 159 -4.45 20.15 0.82
CA PHE A 159 -3.77 20.60 2.04
C PHE A 159 -3.33 22.05 1.98
N LYS A 160 -2.93 22.54 0.82
CA LYS A 160 -2.36 23.89 0.66
C LYS A 160 -3.33 24.99 1.07
N ASN A 161 -4.61 24.84 0.75
CA ASN A 161 -5.64 25.83 1.02
C ASN A 161 -6.49 25.47 2.27
N ALA A 162 -6.23 24.32 2.89
CA ALA A 162 -6.97 23.87 4.05
C ALA A 162 -6.65 24.73 5.29
N LYS A 163 -7.69 25.26 5.94
CA LYS A 163 -7.58 25.94 7.23
C LYS A 163 -7.69 24.98 8.42
N HIS A 164 -8.30 23.83 8.19
CA HIS A 164 -8.49 22.79 9.19
C HIS A 164 -8.52 21.41 8.49
N VAL A 165 -7.71 20.50 8.97
CA VAL A 165 -7.68 19.10 8.53
C VAL A 165 -8.19 18.23 9.67
N VAL A 166 -9.09 17.31 9.35
CA VAL A 166 -9.58 16.26 10.26
C VAL A 166 -9.08 14.92 9.77
N LEU A 167 -8.31 14.23 10.59
CA LEU A 167 -7.86 12.87 10.34
C LEU A 167 -8.60 11.90 11.26
N GLN A 168 -9.40 11.03 10.65
CA GLN A 168 -10.11 9.98 11.38
C GLN A 168 -9.49 8.63 11.03
N LEU A 169 -8.99 7.91 12.06
CA LEU A 169 -8.29 6.62 11.94
C LEU A 169 -7.15 6.64 10.90
N ARG A 170 -6.53 7.78 10.73
CA ARG A 170 -5.44 7.97 9.80
C ARG A 170 -4.19 8.47 10.52
N ASN A 171 -3.30 7.54 10.83
CA ASN A 171 -2.01 7.86 11.44
C ASN A 171 -0.98 8.23 10.35
N ILE A 172 -1.07 9.45 9.83
CA ILE A 172 -0.33 9.88 8.65
C ILE A 172 1.19 9.98 8.90
N PHE A 173 1.62 10.41 10.10
CA PHE A 173 3.05 10.58 10.44
C PHE A 173 3.80 9.26 10.65
N GLU A 174 3.09 8.16 10.90
CA GLU A 174 3.65 6.81 10.95
C GLU A 174 3.28 5.97 9.71
N ALA A 175 2.61 6.59 8.73
CA ALA A 175 2.22 5.94 7.48
C ALA A 175 3.31 6.10 6.40
N ILE A 176 3.04 5.53 5.23
CA ILE A 176 4.03 5.38 4.16
C ILE A 176 4.03 6.50 3.12
N ASN A 177 3.10 7.46 3.19
CA ASN A 177 2.98 8.50 2.16
C ASN A 177 3.70 9.78 2.56
N VAL A 178 4.98 9.85 2.24
CA VAL A 178 5.86 10.99 2.56
C VAL A 178 5.35 12.31 1.97
N GLN A 179 4.78 12.28 0.76
CA GLN A 179 4.25 13.49 0.13
C GLN A 179 3.05 14.07 0.91
N GLU A 180 2.12 13.21 1.36
CA GLU A 180 1.00 13.66 2.19
C GLU A 180 1.49 14.23 3.53
N VAL A 181 2.50 13.60 4.13
CA VAL A 181 3.12 14.09 5.37
C VAL A 181 3.70 15.49 5.17
N ASN A 182 4.51 15.68 4.14
CA ASN A 182 5.14 16.98 3.86
C ASN A 182 4.08 18.05 3.56
N ASN A 183 3.07 17.73 2.76
CA ASN A 183 1.99 18.67 2.44
C ASN A 183 1.18 19.05 3.70
N LEU A 184 0.92 18.11 4.59
CA LEU A 184 0.24 18.40 5.85
C LEU A 184 1.13 19.25 6.79
N MET A 185 2.42 18.96 6.86
CA MET A 185 3.35 19.77 7.66
C MET A 185 3.40 21.22 7.16
N ASP A 186 3.53 21.41 5.85
CA ASP A 186 3.52 22.75 5.24
C ASP A 186 2.20 23.48 5.53
N ALA A 187 1.07 22.80 5.47
CA ALA A 187 -0.22 23.39 5.82
C ALA A 187 -0.26 23.82 7.31
N MET A 188 0.24 22.98 8.21
CA MET A 188 0.28 23.28 9.65
C MET A 188 1.22 24.44 9.97
N GLU A 189 2.38 24.53 9.32
CA GLU A 189 3.31 25.67 9.41
C GLU A 189 2.64 26.98 8.95
N ASN A 190 1.73 26.88 7.97
CA ASN A 190 0.93 28.02 7.50
C ASN A 190 -0.37 28.24 8.29
N GLY A 191 -0.48 27.68 9.50
CA GLY A 191 -1.58 27.93 10.43
C GLY A 191 -2.79 27.00 10.31
N CYS A 192 -2.74 25.95 9.45
CA CYS A 192 -3.79 24.93 9.38
C CYS A 192 -3.90 24.18 10.71
N LYS A 193 -5.11 24.08 11.25
CA LYS A 193 -5.38 23.31 12.47
C LYS A 193 -5.57 21.84 12.13
N LEU A 194 -5.06 20.96 13.00
CA LEU A 194 -5.21 19.51 12.87
C LEU A 194 -6.08 18.96 14.00
N THR A 195 -7.15 18.29 13.65
CA THR A 195 -7.92 17.45 14.58
C THR A 195 -7.70 15.98 14.24
N VAL A 196 -7.39 15.18 15.23
CA VAL A 196 -7.23 13.74 15.10
C VAL A 196 -8.29 13.01 15.92
N ILE A 197 -8.95 12.06 15.30
CA ILE A 197 -9.93 11.15 15.90
C ILE A 197 -9.37 9.74 15.70
N ASP A 198 -8.95 9.09 16.79
CA ASP A 198 -8.31 7.77 16.70
C ASP A 198 -8.62 6.94 17.96
N ILE A 199 -8.40 5.64 17.87
CA ILE A 199 -8.59 4.70 18.98
C ILE A 199 -7.44 4.73 20.00
N ARG A 200 -6.29 5.25 19.60
CA ARG A 200 -5.09 5.40 20.45
C ARG A 200 -4.37 6.71 20.16
N ALA A 201 -3.62 7.21 21.15
CA ALA A 201 -2.70 8.30 20.95
C ALA A 201 -1.52 7.85 20.06
N THR A 202 -1.46 8.42 18.85
CA THR A 202 -0.43 8.13 17.83
C THR A 202 0.54 9.30 17.73
N VAL A 203 1.65 9.16 17.00
CA VAL A 203 2.53 10.30 16.65
C VAL A 203 1.73 11.40 15.93
N THR A 204 0.76 11.04 15.11
CA THR A 204 -0.14 12.01 14.47
C THR A 204 -0.99 12.76 15.52
N ALA A 205 -1.53 12.05 16.49
CA ALA A 205 -2.32 12.65 17.58
C ALA A 205 -1.48 13.60 18.44
N SER A 206 -0.19 13.29 18.68
CA SER A 206 0.71 14.18 19.46
C SER A 206 1.00 15.51 18.79
N LYS A 207 0.79 15.61 17.48
CA LYS A 207 0.96 16.85 16.70
C LYS A 207 -0.34 17.59 16.44
N ALA A 208 -1.47 17.04 16.88
CA ALA A 208 -2.79 17.60 16.64
C ALA A 208 -3.08 18.81 17.53
N THR A 209 -3.80 19.79 16.98
CA THR A 209 -4.39 20.89 17.77
C THR A 209 -5.47 20.35 18.72
N ARG A 210 -6.18 19.29 18.29
CA ARG A 210 -7.19 18.60 19.09
C ARG A 210 -7.13 17.09 18.81
N TYR A 211 -7.26 16.31 19.87
CA TYR A 211 -7.33 14.85 19.78
C TYR A 211 -8.59 14.34 20.49
N PHE A 212 -9.31 13.45 19.82
CA PHE A 212 -10.45 12.75 20.38
C PHE A 212 -10.21 11.24 20.30
N GLN A 213 -10.20 10.61 21.45
CA GLN A 213 -10.13 9.15 21.50
C GLN A 213 -11.53 8.56 21.37
N VAL A 214 -11.69 7.64 20.44
CA VAL A 214 -12.93 6.88 20.23
C VAL A 214 -12.71 5.41 20.57
N ARG A 215 -13.77 4.70 20.94
CA ARG A 215 -13.70 3.25 21.12
C ARG A 215 -13.60 2.56 19.75
N PRO A 216 -12.89 1.44 19.62
CA PRO A 216 -12.90 0.63 18.41
C PRO A 216 -14.35 0.31 17.98
N GLY A 217 -14.67 0.55 16.72
CA GLY A 217 -16.02 0.34 16.16
C GLY A 217 -17.04 1.46 16.45
N ALA A 218 -16.66 2.52 17.17
CA ALA A 218 -17.56 3.65 17.47
C ALA A 218 -17.57 4.74 16.37
N ASP A 219 -16.79 4.60 15.31
CA ASP A 219 -16.64 5.59 14.25
C ASP A 219 -17.97 5.98 13.61
N TYR A 220 -18.81 4.99 13.34
CA TYR A 220 -20.11 5.22 12.75
C TYR A 220 -21.01 6.07 13.67
N ALA A 221 -21.06 5.74 14.95
CA ALA A 221 -21.84 6.51 15.94
C ALA A 221 -21.29 7.94 16.09
N PHE A 222 -19.98 8.10 16.11
CA PHE A 222 -19.33 9.41 16.13
C PHE A 222 -19.72 10.26 14.91
N ASN A 223 -19.64 9.69 13.72
CA ASN A 223 -19.97 10.39 12.48
C ASN A 223 -21.47 10.77 12.42
N LEU A 224 -22.36 9.89 12.88
CA LEU A 224 -23.80 10.19 12.99
C LEU A 224 -24.07 11.33 13.99
N ALA A 225 -23.36 11.38 15.11
CA ALA A 225 -23.49 12.47 16.07
C ALA A 225 -23.03 13.81 15.46
N VAL A 226 -21.95 13.82 14.69
CA VAL A 226 -21.51 15.03 13.95
C VAL A 226 -22.57 15.47 12.94
N ILE A 227 -23.11 14.54 12.15
CA ILE A 227 -24.18 14.84 11.18
C ILE A 227 -25.42 15.40 11.91
N HIS A 228 -25.83 14.79 13.03
CA HIS A 228 -26.94 15.26 13.83
C HIS A 228 -26.75 16.73 14.29
N GLU A 229 -25.57 17.06 14.82
CA GLU A 229 -25.29 18.43 15.25
C GLU A 229 -25.25 19.43 14.09
N LEU A 230 -24.73 19.04 12.93
CA LEU A 230 -24.74 19.86 11.71
C LEU A 230 -26.18 20.16 11.29
N MET A 231 -27.04 19.14 11.25
CA MET A 231 -28.46 19.28 10.88
C MET A 231 -29.21 20.14 11.89
N LYS A 232 -29.04 19.85 13.19
CA LYS A 232 -29.68 20.59 14.28
C LYS A 232 -29.34 22.08 14.26
N LYS A 233 -28.09 22.41 13.95
CA LYS A 233 -27.60 23.79 13.88
C LYS A 233 -27.76 24.42 12.50
N ARG A 234 -28.29 23.68 11.53
CA ARG A 234 -28.44 24.12 10.12
C ARG A 234 -27.10 24.61 9.51
N LEU A 235 -26.01 23.88 9.77
CA LEU A 235 -24.67 24.19 9.27
C LEU A 235 -24.37 23.40 7.97
N TYR A 236 -25.29 23.45 7.02
CA TYR A 236 -25.19 22.80 5.71
C TYR A 236 -25.77 23.74 4.66
N ASP A 237 -25.29 23.64 3.41
CA ASP A 237 -25.78 24.36 2.23
C ASP A 237 -26.99 23.64 1.62
#